data_476e57f4dee0b21953bcc1c3872eaebd
#
_entry.id   476e57f4dee0b21953bcc1c3872eaebd
#
_cell.length_a   1.000
_cell.length_b   1.000
_cell.length_c   1.000
_cell.angle_alpha   90.00
_cell.angle_beta   90.00
_cell.angle_gamma   90.00
#
_symmetry.space_group_name_H-M   'P 1'
#
loop_
_entity.id
_entity.type
_entity.pdbx_description
1 polymer ?
#
loop_
_entity_poly.entity_id
_entity_poly.type
_entity_poly.pdbx_seq_one_letter_code
_entity_poly.pdbx_strand_id
1 'polypeptide(L)'
;EPFMKSLSKNIFIKKVIPLHEKMTEMTEIIYGIAENEKRKSKRFTHNDISVYTYKFIFNKELNFIQENGVSKDFLELIGGEIDTIMIDEFQDTSVLQWKILSLLMESAKNIICVGDEKQSIYGWRGGEKELFEKLDKIIDGKFENLDKSYRSYKQVIENVNRIYENYGENWEYSPVKYRDDEEYQGGYFSYCLREIPDKSEVAKTYEDIVDMIKKGKIKNLGKSCILSRTNPQIQKIVERLNEENIPYTLNNNASILNHEAVNPLYKLIKYFVFHNFVYFLEFMRSDLIGCLNDHVGYLLENKSK
;
A
#
# COMPACT_ATOMS: atom_id res chain seq x y z
N GLU A 1 -27.77 27.71 -26.03
CA GLU A 1 -27.64 26.30 -25.56
C GLU A 1 -27.25 25.30 -26.68
N PRO A 2 -27.91 25.26 -27.88
CA PRO A 2 -27.52 24.34 -28.96
C PRO A 2 -26.11 24.61 -29.52
N PHE A 3 -25.70 25.87 -29.59
CA PHE A 3 -24.36 26.28 -30.06
C PHE A 3 -23.25 25.77 -29.14
N MET A 4 -23.43 25.92 -27.85
CA MET A 4 -22.44 25.43 -26.85
C MET A 4 -22.31 23.91 -26.89
N LYS A 5 -23.42 23.18 -27.04
CA LYS A 5 -23.41 21.72 -27.21
C LYS A 5 -22.69 21.31 -28.52
N SER A 6 -22.91 22.01 -29.60
CA SER A 6 -22.21 21.78 -30.89
C SER A 6 -20.71 22.08 -30.78
N LEU A 7 -20.34 23.19 -30.10
CA LEU A 7 -18.95 23.56 -29.88
C LEU A 7 -18.21 22.56 -29.01
N SER A 8 -18.82 22.16 -27.89
CA SER A 8 -18.22 21.14 -26.99
C SER A 8 -18.04 19.79 -27.67
N LYS A 9 -19.00 19.35 -28.49
CA LYS A 9 -18.92 18.13 -29.28
C LYS A 9 -17.79 18.22 -30.34
N ASN A 10 -17.63 19.37 -31.01
CA ASN A 10 -16.55 19.57 -31.97
C ASN A 10 -15.16 19.56 -31.31
N ILE A 11 -15.01 20.21 -30.15
CA ILE A 11 -13.76 20.18 -29.36
C ILE A 11 -13.45 18.74 -28.92
N PHE A 12 -14.44 18.01 -28.42
CA PHE A 12 -14.28 16.64 -28.00
C PHE A 12 -13.80 15.74 -29.14
N ILE A 13 -14.50 15.79 -30.30
CA ILE A 13 -14.15 14.96 -31.47
C ILE A 13 -12.79 15.34 -32.05
N LYS A 14 -12.51 16.66 -32.21
CA LYS A 14 -11.32 17.11 -32.94
C LYS A 14 -10.05 17.22 -32.09
N LYS A 15 -10.18 17.34 -30.77
CA LYS A 15 -9.02 17.52 -29.88
C LYS A 15 -8.89 16.41 -28.82
N VAL A 16 -9.99 16.05 -28.15
CA VAL A 16 -9.92 15.11 -27.04
C VAL A 16 -9.74 13.67 -27.52
N ILE A 17 -10.53 13.25 -28.51
CA ILE A 17 -10.40 11.89 -29.07
C ILE A 17 -9.01 11.64 -29.66
N PRO A 18 -8.47 12.47 -30.58
CA PRO A 18 -7.14 12.23 -31.14
C PRO A 18 -6.01 12.31 -30.12
N LEU A 19 -6.17 13.13 -29.06
CA LEU A 19 -5.22 13.14 -27.96
C LEU A 19 -5.27 11.82 -27.16
N HIS A 20 -6.46 11.32 -26.88
CA HIS A 20 -6.65 10.06 -26.18
C HIS A 20 -6.08 8.88 -26.98
N GLU A 21 -6.33 8.82 -28.30
CA GLU A 21 -5.77 7.80 -29.18
C GLU A 21 -4.23 7.80 -29.16
N LYS A 22 -3.61 8.98 -29.25
CA LYS A 22 -2.14 9.12 -29.16
C LYS A 22 -1.60 8.72 -27.77
N MET A 23 -2.32 9.07 -26.71
CA MET A 23 -1.93 8.65 -25.36
C MET A 23 -2.03 7.13 -25.19
N THR A 24 -3.04 6.50 -25.77
CA THR A 24 -3.18 5.03 -25.77
C THR A 24 -2.04 4.37 -26.52
N GLU A 25 -1.74 4.83 -27.76
CA GLU A 25 -0.61 4.33 -28.55
C GLU A 25 0.73 4.48 -27.80
N MET A 26 0.97 5.65 -27.21
CA MET A 26 2.18 5.90 -26.41
C MET A 26 2.25 4.98 -25.19
N THR A 27 1.11 4.73 -24.53
CA THR A 27 1.03 3.83 -23.38
C THR A 27 1.36 2.39 -23.79
N GLU A 28 0.87 1.92 -24.94
CA GLU A 28 1.19 0.59 -25.47
C GLU A 28 2.69 0.43 -25.77
N ILE A 29 3.31 1.45 -26.37
CA ILE A 29 4.76 1.45 -26.63
C ILE A 29 5.54 1.40 -25.32
N ILE A 30 5.20 2.26 -24.36
CA ILE A 30 5.86 2.30 -23.04
C ILE A 30 5.70 0.96 -22.32
N TYR A 31 4.49 0.39 -22.36
CA TYR A 31 4.21 -0.91 -21.77
C TYR A 31 5.07 -2.01 -22.40
N GLY A 32 5.16 -2.03 -23.74
CA GLY A 32 5.99 -3.00 -24.46
C GLY A 32 7.48 -2.90 -24.10
N ILE A 33 8.01 -1.67 -23.98
CA ILE A 33 9.40 -1.44 -23.54
C ILE A 33 9.58 -1.91 -22.10
N ALA A 34 8.67 -1.56 -21.19
CA ALA A 34 8.74 -1.97 -19.79
C ALA A 34 8.70 -3.49 -19.63
N GLU A 35 7.84 -4.18 -20.36
CA GLU A 35 7.75 -5.64 -20.35
C GLU A 35 9.04 -6.30 -20.84
N ASN A 36 9.66 -5.77 -21.89
CA ASN A 36 10.92 -6.25 -22.39
C ASN A 36 12.06 -6.07 -21.35
N GLU A 37 12.10 -4.91 -20.70
CA GLU A 37 13.10 -4.63 -19.66
C GLU A 37 12.90 -5.51 -18.40
N LYS A 38 11.66 -5.75 -17.99
CA LYS A 38 11.35 -6.68 -16.89
C LYS A 38 11.87 -8.09 -17.19
N ARG A 39 11.62 -8.59 -18.41
CA ARG A 39 12.09 -9.92 -18.85
C ARG A 39 13.61 -10.03 -18.91
N LYS A 40 14.30 -9.00 -19.44
CA LYS A 40 15.77 -8.96 -19.49
C LYS A 40 16.40 -8.89 -18.10
N SER A 41 15.89 -8.00 -17.25
CA SER A 41 16.42 -7.78 -15.91
C SER A 41 15.96 -8.82 -14.89
N LYS A 42 14.97 -9.65 -15.22
CA LYS A 42 14.29 -10.60 -14.31
C LYS A 42 13.77 -9.94 -13.04
N ARG A 43 13.30 -8.69 -13.14
CA ARG A 43 12.75 -7.92 -12.04
C ARG A 43 11.26 -7.70 -12.28
N PHE A 44 10.45 -8.24 -11.38
CA PHE A 44 9.00 -8.21 -11.46
C PHE A 44 8.41 -7.56 -10.21
N THR A 45 7.33 -6.85 -10.36
CA THR A 45 6.51 -6.37 -9.24
C THR A 45 5.58 -7.48 -8.76
N HIS A 46 5.01 -7.35 -7.56
CA HIS A 46 4.02 -8.31 -7.08
C HIS A 46 2.80 -8.40 -8.02
N ASN A 47 2.39 -7.29 -8.62
CA ASN A 47 1.31 -7.29 -9.60
C ASN A 47 1.68 -8.06 -10.89
N ASP A 48 2.92 -7.94 -11.34
CA ASP A 48 3.40 -8.71 -12.50
C ASP A 48 3.33 -10.21 -12.22
N ILE A 49 3.70 -10.64 -11.01
CA ILE A 49 3.61 -12.05 -10.59
C ILE A 49 2.16 -12.53 -10.72
N SER A 50 1.20 -11.78 -10.17
CA SER A 50 -0.21 -12.14 -10.26
C SER A 50 -0.70 -12.23 -11.72
N VAL A 51 -0.32 -11.25 -12.56
CA VAL A 51 -0.68 -11.23 -14.00
C VAL A 51 -0.06 -12.40 -14.75
N TYR A 52 1.21 -12.71 -14.52
CA TYR A 52 1.87 -13.83 -15.18
C TYR A 52 1.35 -15.17 -14.70
N THR A 53 1.07 -15.32 -13.42
CA THR A 53 0.44 -16.52 -12.85
C THR A 53 -0.91 -16.74 -13.50
N TYR A 54 -1.74 -15.71 -13.60
CA TYR A 54 -3.01 -15.79 -14.30
C TYR A 54 -2.84 -16.21 -15.75
N LYS A 55 -1.98 -15.53 -16.52
CA LYS A 55 -1.70 -15.85 -17.92
C LYS A 55 -1.19 -17.28 -18.11
N PHE A 56 -0.39 -17.77 -17.16
CA PHE A 56 0.16 -19.12 -17.20
C PHE A 56 -0.95 -20.18 -16.94
N ILE A 57 -1.72 -20.01 -15.88
CA ILE A 57 -2.80 -20.95 -15.51
C ILE A 57 -3.88 -21.01 -16.60
N PHE A 58 -4.26 -19.85 -17.14
CA PHE A 58 -5.31 -19.73 -18.17
C PHE A 58 -4.79 -19.88 -19.61
N ASN A 59 -3.55 -20.32 -19.80
CA ASN A 59 -3.03 -20.62 -21.13
C ASN A 59 -3.69 -21.90 -21.67
N LYS A 60 -4.42 -21.77 -22.78
CA LYS A 60 -5.14 -22.87 -23.41
C LYS A 60 -4.22 -24.01 -23.89
N GLU A 61 -3.00 -23.71 -24.27
CA GLU A 61 -2.02 -24.70 -24.73
C GLU A 61 -1.58 -25.65 -23.61
N LEU A 62 -1.57 -25.15 -22.35
CA LEU A 62 -1.16 -25.95 -21.20
C LEU A 62 -2.31 -26.82 -20.65
N ASN A 63 -3.56 -26.53 -21.03
CA ASN A 63 -4.74 -27.27 -20.65
C ASN A 63 -4.86 -27.57 -19.14
N PHE A 64 -4.44 -26.59 -18.32
CA PHE A 64 -4.51 -26.71 -16.86
C PHE A 64 -5.91 -26.59 -16.31
N ILE A 65 -6.82 -25.93 -17.03
CA ILE A 65 -8.23 -25.76 -16.68
C ILE A 65 -9.06 -26.70 -17.54
N GLN A 66 -9.87 -27.51 -16.89
CA GLN A 66 -10.78 -28.48 -17.47
C GLN A 66 -12.23 -28.17 -17.08
N GLU A 67 -13.22 -28.83 -17.69
CA GLU A 67 -14.64 -28.63 -17.39
C GLU A 67 -14.99 -28.86 -15.90
N ASN A 68 -14.24 -29.74 -15.22
CA ASN A 68 -14.48 -30.14 -13.84
C ASN A 68 -13.38 -29.63 -12.87
N GLY A 69 -12.77 -28.48 -13.14
CA GLY A 69 -11.75 -27.88 -12.28
C GLY A 69 -10.35 -27.86 -12.91
N VAL A 70 -9.32 -28.14 -12.14
CA VAL A 70 -7.92 -28.12 -12.60
C VAL A 70 -7.42 -29.51 -12.97
N SER A 71 -6.50 -29.56 -13.94
CA SER A 71 -5.91 -30.82 -14.40
C SER A 71 -4.99 -31.47 -13.33
N LYS A 72 -4.76 -32.77 -13.44
CA LYS A 72 -3.80 -33.49 -12.58
C LYS A 72 -2.40 -32.95 -12.73
N ASP A 73 -1.98 -32.63 -13.96
CA ASP A 73 -0.66 -32.07 -14.25
C ASP A 73 -0.45 -30.73 -13.52
N PHE A 74 -1.52 -29.90 -13.43
CA PHE A 74 -1.45 -28.67 -12.66
C PHE A 74 -1.36 -28.96 -11.15
N LEU A 75 -2.12 -29.91 -10.62
CA LEU A 75 -2.03 -30.29 -9.21
C LEU A 75 -0.64 -30.84 -8.86
N GLU A 76 -0.04 -31.67 -9.71
CA GLU A 76 1.32 -32.16 -9.53
C GLU A 76 2.33 -31.01 -9.54
N LEU A 77 2.15 -30.01 -10.41
CA LEU A 77 3.02 -28.84 -10.49
C LEU A 77 3.02 -28.02 -9.20
N ILE A 78 1.87 -27.91 -8.52
CA ILE A 78 1.75 -27.16 -7.26
C ILE A 78 2.02 -28.01 -6.01
N GLY A 79 2.37 -29.27 -6.17
CA GLY A 79 2.77 -30.16 -5.07
C GLY A 79 1.74 -31.23 -4.67
N GLY A 80 0.67 -31.41 -5.44
CA GLY A 80 -0.34 -32.45 -5.24
C GLY A 80 -1.75 -31.92 -4.96
N GLU A 81 -2.64 -32.79 -4.49
CA GLU A 81 -4.02 -32.44 -4.14
C GLU A 81 -4.06 -31.47 -2.95
N ILE A 82 -4.96 -30.50 -3.02
CA ILE A 82 -5.19 -29.52 -1.94
C ILE A 82 -6.30 -30.06 -1.05
N ASP A 83 -5.99 -30.29 0.22
CA ASP A 83 -6.99 -30.68 1.20
C ASP A 83 -7.72 -29.46 1.78
N THR A 84 -6.98 -28.47 2.23
CA THR A 84 -7.53 -27.30 2.90
C THR A 84 -6.86 -26.02 2.39
N ILE A 85 -7.65 -25.02 2.06
CA ILE A 85 -7.20 -23.65 1.74
C ILE A 85 -7.62 -22.74 2.89
N MET A 86 -6.64 -22.02 3.46
CA MET A 86 -6.89 -20.98 4.44
C MET A 86 -6.40 -19.64 3.89
N ILE A 87 -7.29 -18.64 3.86
CA ILE A 87 -6.99 -17.29 3.38
C ILE A 87 -7.28 -16.31 4.50
N ASP A 88 -6.25 -15.61 4.94
CA ASP A 88 -6.37 -14.50 5.87
C ASP A 88 -6.40 -13.17 5.12
N GLU A 89 -6.95 -12.10 5.76
CA GLU A 89 -7.11 -10.77 5.18
C GLU A 89 -7.80 -10.78 3.81
N PHE A 90 -8.83 -11.64 3.66
CA PHE A 90 -9.50 -11.87 2.38
C PHE A 90 -10.05 -10.58 1.74
N GLN A 91 -10.45 -9.58 2.53
CA GLN A 91 -10.94 -8.28 2.05
C GLN A 91 -9.94 -7.51 1.18
N ASP A 92 -8.65 -7.86 1.23
CA ASP A 92 -7.60 -7.25 0.42
C ASP A 92 -7.33 -8.01 -0.90
N THR A 93 -8.09 -9.09 -1.14
CA THR A 93 -7.97 -9.92 -2.34
C THR A 93 -8.47 -9.14 -3.57
N SER A 94 -7.63 -9.03 -4.60
CA SER A 94 -8.01 -8.41 -5.87
C SER A 94 -8.81 -9.38 -6.75
N VAL A 95 -9.58 -8.83 -7.70
CA VAL A 95 -10.34 -9.63 -8.69
C VAL A 95 -9.43 -10.61 -9.45
N LEU A 96 -8.21 -10.22 -9.75
CA LEU A 96 -7.25 -11.10 -10.44
C LEU A 96 -6.79 -12.26 -9.54
N GLN A 97 -6.47 -11.97 -8.28
CA GLN A 97 -6.12 -13.00 -7.29
C GLN A 97 -7.29 -13.93 -7.05
N TRP A 98 -8.51 -13.39 -6.94
CA TRP A 98 -9.72 -14.19 -6.81
C TRP A 98 -9.88 -15.19 -7.97
N LYS A 99 -9.70 -14.76 -9.21
CA LYS A 99 -9.78 -15.66 -10.38
C LYS A 99 -8.80 -16.83 -10.33
N ILE A 100 -7.64 -16.63 -9.71
CA ILE A 100 -6.65 -17.70 -9.51
C ILE A 100 -7.08 -18.60 -8.34
N LEU A 101 -7.45 -17.98 -7.21
CA LEU A 101 -7.81 -18.68 -5.98
C LEU A 101 -9.09 -19.53 -6.15
N SER A 102 -10.10 -19.02 -6.84
CA SER A 102 -11.35 -19.75 -7.05
C SER A 102 -11.14 -21.09 -7.74
N LEU A 103 -10.21 -21.17 -8.70
CA LEU A 103 -9.85 -22.43 -9.35
C LEU A 103 -9.23 -23.44 -8.37
N LEU A 104 -8.38 -22.97 -7.47
CA LEU A 104 -7.77 -23.81 -6.44
C LEU A 104 -8.82 -24.26 -5.41
N MET A 105 -9.75 -23.37 -5.08
CA MET A 105 -10.85 -23.65 -4.15
C MET A 105 -11.80 -24.73 -4.68
N GLU A 106 -12.08 -24.76 -5.99
CA GLU A 106 -12.87 -25.82 -6.61
C GLU A 106 -12.26 -27.21 -6.43
N SER A 107 -10.94 -27.28 -6.27
CA SER A 107 -10.20 -28.53 -6.08
C SER A 107 -9.96 -28.89 -4.61
N ALA A 108 -10.20 -27.96 -3.69
CA ALA A 108 -9.96 -28.16 -2.26
C ALA A 108 -11.17 -28.80 -1.57
N LYS A 109 -10.91 -29.63 -0.56
CA LYS A 109 -11.99 -30.24 0.25
C LYS A 109 -12.56 -29.27 1.27
N ASN A 110 -11.70 -28.40 1.82
CA ASN A 110 -12.07 -27.44 2.87
C ASN A 110 -11.56 -26.04 2.51
N ILE A 111 -12.38 -25.04 2.76
CA ILE A 111 -12.03 -23.63 2.54
C ILE A 111 -12.35 -22.85 3.79
N ILE A 112 -11.38 -22.06 4.26
CA ILE A 112 -11.51 -21.15 5.39
C ILE A 112 -11.03 -19.78 4.94
N CYS A 113 -11.95 -18.80 4.88
CA CYS A 113 -11.60 -17.41 4.58
C CYS A 113 -11.87 -16.56 5.80
N VAL A 114 -10.87 -15.79 6.22
CA VAL A 114 -10.95 -14.87 7.35
C VAL A 114 -10.68 -13.45 6.85
N GLY A 115 -11.44 -12.49 7.36
CA GLY A 115 -11.27 -11.09 6.98
C GLY A 115 -12.23 -10.17 7.72
N ASP A 116 -12.08 -8.88 7.47
CA ASP A 116 -12.97 -7.83 7.97
C ASP A 116 -13.18 -6.79 6.87
N GLU A 117 -14.38 -6.71 6.35
CA GLU A 117 -14.73 -5.77 5.27
C GLU A 117 -14.42 -4.30 5.63
N LYS A 118 -14.51 -3.96 6.93
CA LYS A 118 -14.25 -2.63 7.45
C LYS A 118 -12.76 -2.27 7.47
N GLN A 119 -11.89 -3.27 7.37
CA GLN A 119 -10.44 -3.12 7.25
C GLN A 119 -9.93 -3.11 5.80
N SER A 120 -10.82 -3.18 4.81
CA SER A 120 -10.44 -3.08 3.39
C SER A 120 -9.95 -1.67 3.06
N ILE A 121 -8.64 -1.45 3.13
CA ILE A 121 -7.97 -0.17 2.87
C ILE A 121 -7.12 -0.18 1.59
N TYR A 122 -7.06 -1.31 0.89
CA TYR A 122 -6.25 -1.52 -0.31
C TYR A 122 -7.04 -1.52 -1.62
N GLY A 123 -8.22 -0.89 -1.67
CA GLY A 123 -9.01 -0.74 -2.89
C GLY A 123 -8.23 -0.14 -4.06
N TRP A 124 -7.30 0.80 -3.79
CA TRP A 124 -6.40 1.38 -4.79
C TRP A 124 -5.38 0.38 -5.39
N ARG A 125 -5.18 -0.79 -4.76
CA ARG A 125 -4.38 -1.91 -5.29
C ARG A 125 -5.23 -2.96 -5.99
N GLY A 126 -6.53 -2.72 -6.16
CA GLY A 126 -7.48 -3.64 -6.78
C GLY A 126 -8.15 -4.61 -5.80
N GLY A 127 -8.01 -4.38 -4.49
CA GLY A 127 -8.84 -5.06 -3.49
C GLY A 127 -10.33 -4.78 -3.74
N GLU A 128 -11.15 -5.81 -3.70
CA GLU A 128 -12.57 -5.71 -4.01
C GLU A 128 -13.40 -6.08 -2.77
N LYS A 129 -13.91 -5.06 -2.08
CA LYS A 129 -14.70 -5.23 -0.87
C LYS A 129 -15.95 -6.09 -1.10
N GLU A 130 -16.66 -5.86 -2.21
CA GLU A 130 -17.87 -6.61 -2.55
C GLU A 130 -17.62 -8.11 -2.71
N LEU A 131 -16.40 -8.50 -3.02
CA LEU A 131 -16.01 -9.90 -3.15
C LEU A 131 -16.11 -10.61 -1.79
N PHE A 132 -15.66 -9.96 -0.73
CA PHE A 132 -15.75 -10.50 0.63
C PHE A 132 -17.20 -10.52 1.13
N GLU A 133 -17.97 -9.47 0.88
CA GLU A 133 -19.38 -9.36 1.28
C GLU A 133 -20.27 -10.46 0.62
N LYS A 134 -19.86 -10.97 -0.52
CA LYS A 134 -20.61 -12.01 -1.28
C LYS A 134 -20.00 -13.41 -1.18
N LEU A 135 -18.94 -13.56 -0.41
CA LEU A 135 -18.14 -14.79 -0.39
C LEU A 135 -18.96 -16.01 0.05
N ASP A 136 -19.81 -15.86 1.06
CA ASP A 136 -20.71 -16.89 1.57
C ASP A 136 -21.63 -17.49 0.49
N LYS A 137 -22.07 -16.66 -0.45
CA LYS A 137 -22.90 -17.07 -1.59
C LYS A 137 -22.10 -17.71 -2.71
N ILE A 138 -20.82 -17.28 -2.86
CA ILE A 138 -19.96 -17.76 -3.94
C ILE A 138 -19.43 -19.17 -3.62
N ILE A 139 -19.06 -19.43 -2.37
CA ILE A 139 -18.47 -20.71 -1.95
C ILE A 139 -19.45 -21.62 -1.19
N ASP A 140 -20.75 -21.26 -1.11
CA ASP A 140 -21.77 -22.00 -0.35
C ASP A 140 -21.29 -22.34 1.08
N GLY A 141 -20.72 -21.35 1.75
CA GLY A 141 -20.07 -21.50 3.03
C GLY A 141 -20.92 -21.04 4.20
N LYS A 142 -20.53 -21.46 5.41
CA LYS A 142 -21.10 -20.97 6.66
C LYS A 142 -20.33 -19.73 7.10
N PHE A 143 -21.05 -18.65 7.34
CA PHE A 143 -20.50 -17.43 7.92
C PHE A 143 -20.51 -17.48 9.45
N GLU A 144 -19.38 -17.16 10.08
CA GLU A 144 -19.26 -17.03 11.53
C GLU A 144 -18.55 -15.72 11.89
N ASN A 145 -19.10 -14.98 12.85
CA ASN A 145 -18.47 -13.78 13.39
C ASN A 145 -17.50 -14.14 14.52
N LEU A 146 -16.30 -13.57 14.47
CA LEU A 146 -15.35 -13.59 15.58
C LEU A 146 -15.68 -12.41 16.50
N ASP A 147 -16.55 -12.63 17.47
CA ASP A 147 -17.12 -11.60 18.34
C ASP A 147 -16.28 -11.29 19.58
N LYS A 148 -15.16 -11.99 19.80
CA LYS A 148 -14.29 -11.84 20.98
C LYS A 148 -12.86 -11.54 20.59
N SER A 149 -12.31 -10.44 21.12
CA SER A 149 -10.91 -10.08 20.97
C SER A 149 -10.02 -10.76 22.00
N TYR A 150 -8.95 -11.40 21.53
CA TYR A 150 -7.90 -11.99 22.38
C TYR A 150 -6.63 -11.14 22.41
N ARG A 151 -6.60 -10.00 21.70
CA ARG A 151 -5.44 -9.12 21.54
C ARG A 151 -5.40 -8.01 22.58
N SER A 152 -6.52 -7.34 22.79
CA SER A 152 -6.55 -6.04 23.45
C SER A 152 -7.17 -6.11 24.85
N TYR A 153 -6.73 -5.20 25.71
CA TYR A 153 -7.31 -5.01 27.04
C TYR A 153 -8.75 -4.49 26.98
N LYS A 154 -9.53 -4.79 28.00
CA LYS A 154 -10.95 -4.40 28.16
C LYS A 154 -11.20 -2.93 27.85
N GLN A 155 -10.46 -2.01 28.49
CA GLN A 155 -10.69 -0.57 28.28
C GLN A 155 -10.45 -0.13 26.83
N VAL A 156 -9.55 -0.76 26.11
CA VAL A 156 -9.33 -0.47 24.67
C VAL A 156 -10.54 -0.92 23.88
N ILE A 157 -11.01 -2.16 24.08
CA ILE A 157 -12.19 -2.71 23.38
C ILE A 157 -13.44 -1.87 23.65
N GLU A 158 -13.72 -1.54 24.91
CA GLU A 158 -14.90 -0.74 25.27
C GLU A 158 -14.90 0.65 24.63
N ASN A 159 -13.74 1.31 24.56
CA ASN A 159 -13.65 2.61 23.91
C ASN A 159 -13.73 2.52 22.38
N VAL A 160 -13.14 1.50 21.77
CA VAL A 160 -13.30 1.24 20.33
C VAL A 160 -14.77 1.00 20.00
N ASN A 161 -15.45 0.11 20.75
CA ASN A 161 -16.89 -0.11 20.59
C ASN A 161 -17.67 1.20 20.64
N ARG A 162 -17.46 2.00 21.69
CA ARG A 162 -18.14 3.30 21.88
C ARG A 162 -17.95 4.26 20.71
N ILE A 163 -16.76 4.28 20.09
CA ILE A 163 -16.48 5.12 18.94
C ILE A 163 -17.27 4.63 17.72
N TYR A 164 -17.22 3.34 17.44
CA TYR A 164 -17.77 2.79 16.20
C TYR A 164 -19.27 2.52 16.23
N GLU A 165 -19.87 2.26 17.40
CA GLU A 165 -21.33 2.19 17.56
C GLU A 165 -22.04 3.46 17.12
N ASN A 166 -21.37 4.60 17.19
CA ASN A 166 -21.92 5.91 16.86
C ASN A 166 -21.32 6.55 15.61
N TYR A 167 -20.63 5.78 14.77
CA TYR A 167 -19.83 6.33 13.67
C TYR A 167 -20.65 6.82 12.47
N GLY A 168 -21.88 6.36 12.27
CA GLY A 168 -22.75 6.84 11.19
C GLY A 168 -23.94 5.93 10.90
N GLU A 169 -24.95 6.49 10.24
CA GLU A 169 -26.23 5.81 9.97
C GLU A 169 -26.12 4.59 9.05
N ASN A 170 -25.10 4.55 8.18
CA ASN A 170 -24.87 3.46 7.21
C ASN A 170 -23.72 2.52 7.63
N TRP A 171 -23.31 2.55 8.88
CA TRP A 171 -22.22 1.75 9.40
C TRP A 171 -22.75 0.68 10.35
N GLU A 172 -22.93 -0.53 9.85
CA GLU A 172 -23.26 -1.67 10.70
C GLU A 172 -22.04 -2.07 11.52
N TYR A 173 -22.18 -1.99 12.83
CA TYR A 173 -21.13 -2.36 13.77
C TYR A 173 -21.67 -3.34 14.81
N SER A 174 -20.98 -4.48 14.95
CA SER A 174 -21.24 -5.44 16.01
C SER A 174 -20.19 -5.27 17.10
N PRO A 175 -20.57 -4.94 18.34
CA PRO A 175 -19.61 -4.74 19.43
C PRO A 175 -18.78 -5.99 19.70
N VAL A 176 -17.50 -5.80 19.85
CA VAL A 176 -16.54 -6.88 20.13
C VAL A 176 -16.45 -7.10 21.64
N LYS A 177 -16.51 -8.35 22.08
CA LYS A 177 -16.30 -8.74 23.48
C LYS A 177 -14.80 -8.78 23.81
N TYR A 178 -14.46 -8.53 25.03
CA TYR A 178 -13.10 -8.69 25.56
C TYR A 178 -12.94 -10.03 26.27
N ARG A 179 -11.67 -10.39 26.56
CA ARG A 179 -11.33 -11.58 27.34
C ARG A 179 -11.75 -11.41 28.79
N ASP A 180 -12.17 -12.51 29.40
CA ASP A 180 -12.58 -12.55 30.81
C ASP A 180 -11.40 -12.72 31.78
N ASP A 181 -10.19 -13.02 31.27
CA ASP A 181 -8.99 -13.22 32.05
C ASP A 181 -8.62 -11.96 32.84
N GLU A 182 -8.25 -12.11 34.10
CA GLU A 182 -7.90 -10.99 34.99
C GLU A 182 -6.80 -10.10 34.44
N GLU A 183 -5.81 -10.67 33.76
CA GLU A 183 -4.71 -9.94 33.13
C GLU A 183 -5.20 -8.89 32.10
N TYR A 184 -6.32 -9.14 31.43
CA TYR A 184 -6.86 -8.30 30.35
C TYR A 184 -7.99 -7.36 30.81
N GLN A 185 -8.33 -7.33 32.10
CA GLN A 185 -9.37 -6.43 32.63
C GLN A 185 -8.94 -4.96 32.72
N GLY A 186 -7.66 -4.67 32.61
CA GLY A 186 -7.11 -3.32 32.66
C GLY A 186 -7.10 -2.61 31.29
N GLY A 187 -6.02 -1.90 31.08
CA GLY A 187 -5.73 -1.13 29.87
C GLY A 187 -5.89 0.37 30.09
N TYR A 188 -5.52 1.13 29.08
CA TYR A 188 -5.66 2.59 29.07
C TYR A 188 -5.97 3.06 27.67
N PHE A 189 -6.94 3.95 27.55
CA PHE A 189 -7.30 4.62 26.30
C PHE A 189 -7.42 6.11 26.57
N SER A 190 -6.87 6.92 25.68
CA SER A 190 -6.95 8.37 25.78
C SER A 190 -7.01 8.97 24.38
N TYR A 191 -7.75 10.03 24.20
CA TYR A 191 -7.80 10.81 22.98
C TYR A 191 -7.67 12.30 23.28
N CYS A 192 -7.13 13.04 22.33
CA CYS A 192 -7.05 14.48 22.38
C CYS A 192 -7.52 15.04 21.02
N LEU A 193 -8.59 15.83 21.05
CA LEU A 193 -9.08 16.57 19.89
C LEU A 193 -8.57 18.00 19.98
N ARG A 194 -7.99 18.49 18.89
CA ARG A 194 -7.53 19.87 18.76
C ARG A 194 -8.12 20.50 17.52
N GLU A 195 -8.65 21.71 17.64
CA GLU A 195 -8.82 22.58 16.48
C GLU A 195 -7.45 23.03 16.00
N ILE A 196 -7.18 22.90 14.72
CA ILE A 196 -5.94 23.33 14.08
C ILE A 196 -6.29 24.53 13.19
N PRO A 197 -6.24 25.75 13.71
CA PRO A 197 -6.59 26.96 12.95
C PRO A 197 -5.57 27.26 11.85
N ASP A 198 -4.32 26.81 11.99
CA ASP A 198 -3.26 27.01 11.00
C ASP A 198 -2.35 25.78 10.91
N LYS A 199 -1.73 25.60 9.72
CA LYS A 199 -0.78 24.50 9.45
C LYS A 199 0.47 24.54 10.38
N SER A 200 0.82 25.68 10.94
CA SER A 200 1.91 25.85 11.92
C SER A 200 1.63 25.15 13.26
N GLU A 201 0.37 24.95 13.64
CA GLU A 201 0.00 24.29 14.91
C GLU A 201 0.02 22.76 14.87
N VAL A 202 0.15 22.17 13.68
CA VAL A 202 0.35 20.70 13.55
C VAL A 202 1.62 20.26 14.30
N ALA A 203 2.61 21.13 14.42
CA ALA A 203 3.82 20.87 15.17
C ALA A 203 3.57 20.57 16.67
N LYS A 204 2.58 21.21 17.29
CA LYS A 204 2.23 20.99 18.71
C LYS A 204 1.73 19.56 18.99
N THR A 205 1.15 18.91 18.00
CA THR A 205 0.69 17.52 18.15
C THR A 205 1.85 16.54 18.34
N TYR A 206 3.00 16.83 17.74
CA TYR A 206 4.21 15.99 17.87
C TYR A 206 4.88 16.21 19.24
N GLU A 207 4.77 17.40 19.81
CA GLU A 207 5.27 17.71 21.17
C GLU A 207 4.53 16.88 22.22
N ASP A 208 3.23 16.64 22.06
CA ASP A 208 2.47 15.82 23.00
C ASP A 208 2.95 14.37 23.07
N ILE A 209 3.39 13.80 21.96
CA ILE A 209 3.93 12.42 21.92
C ILE A 209 5.21 12.36 22.77
N VAL A 210 6.12 13.30 22.55
CA VAL A 210 7.37 13.40 23.33
C VAL A 210 7.09 13.65 24.80
N ASP A 211 6.15 14.53 25.11
CA ASP A 211 5.71 14.81 26.46
C ASP A 211 5.12 13.58 27.17
N MET A 212 4.35 12.78 26.47
CA MET A 212 3.81 11.53 27.01
C MET A 212 4.93 10.53 27.35
N ILE A 213 5.97 10.46 26.53
CA ILE A 213 7.15 9.65 26.77
C ILE A 213 7.91 10.16 27.99
N LYS A 214 8.25 11.46 28.02
CA LYS A 214 8.98 12.10 29.13
C LYS A 214 8.24 12.02 30.46
N LYS A 215 6.93 12.15 30.48
CA LYS A 215 6.08 12.01 31.66
C LYS A 215 5.89 10.56 32.12
N GLY A 216 6.54 9.60 31.46
CA GLY A 216 6.47 8.17 31.81
C GLY A 216 5.08 7.53 31.60
N LYS A 217 4.22 8.17 30.79
CA LYS A 217 2.93 7.58 30.41
C LYS A 217 3.12 6.35 29.52
N ILE A 218 4.19 6.35 28.71
CA ILE A 218 4.61 5.23 27.88
C ILE A 218 5.76 4.52 28.60
N LYS A 219 5.47 3.40 29.25
CA LYS A 219 6.44 2.71 30.12
C LYS A 219 7.45 1.84 29.34
N ASN A 220 7.07 1.31 28.19
CA ASN A 220 7.91 0.40 27.44
C ASN A 220 8.00 0.85 25.97
N LEU A 221 9.07 1.58 25.66
CA LEU A 221 9.29 2.10 24.30
C LEU A 221 9.45 0.96 23.27
N GLY A 222 10.11 -0.14 23.65
CA GLY A 222 10.34 -1.27 22.73
C GLY A 222 9.07 -2.06 22.38
N LYS A 223 7.96 -1.83 23.09
CA LYS A 223 6.64 -2.40 22.80
C LYS A 223 5.63 -1.33 22.38
N SER A 224 6.09 -0.13 22.05
CA SER A 224 5.23 1.00 21.68
C SER A 224 5.40 1.31 20.20
N CYS A 225 4.32 1.71 19.54
CA CYS A 225 4.32 2.09 18.14
C CYS A 225 3.62 3.44 17.97
N ILE A 226 4.20 4.30 17.14
CA ILE A 226 3.58 5.56 16.70
C ILE A 226 3.14 5.37 15.26
N LEU A 227 1.85 5.52 15.00
CA LEU A 227 1.27 5.47 13.67
C LEU A 227 0.95 6.88 13.19
N SER A 228 1.26 7.16 11.93
CA SER A 228 0.93 8.42 11.28
C SER A 228 0.41 8.19 9.88
N ARG A 229 -0.42 9.10 9.39
CA ARG A 229 -1.06 8.95 8.09
C ARG A 229 -0.11 9.14 6.91
N THR A 230 0.92 9.95 7.06
CA THR A 230 1.83 10.30 5.95
C THR A 230 3.30 10.29 6.38
N ASN A 231 4.20 9.97 5.45
CA ASN A 231 5.64 9.99 5.70
C ASN A 231 6.17 11.37 6.15
N PRO A 232 5.73 12.53 5.60
CA PRO A 232 6.15 13.83 6.13
C PRO A 232 5.78 14.06 7.61
N GLN A 233 4.67 13.51 8.08
CA GLN A 233 4.32 13.58 9.51
C GLN A 233 5.23 12.69 10.34
N ILE A 234 5.57 11.49 9.86
CA ILE A 234 6.53 10.60 10.54
C ILE A 234 7.89 11.31 10.65
N GLN A 235 8.34 11.97 9.59
CA GLN A 235 9.63 12.68 9.60
C GLN A 235 9.69 13.74 10.68
N LYS A 236 8.64 14.55 10.84
CA LYS A 236 8.56 15.54 11.92
C LYS A 236 8.58 14.94 13.31
N ILE A 237 7.91 13.79 13.50
CA ILE A 237 7.97 13.05 14.77
C ILE A 237 9.40 12.57 15.04
N VAL A 238 10.07 12.05 14.01
CA VAL A 238 11.47 11.59 14.09
C VAL A 238 12.44 12.72 14.44
N GLU A 239 12.31 13.88 13.80
CA GLU A 239 13.09 15.08 14.13
C GLU A 239 12.95 15.41 15.61
N ARG A 240 11.73 15.42 16.12
CA ARG A 240 11.46 15.73 17.51
C ARG A 240 11.99 14.68 18.49
N LEU A 241 11.90 13.39 18.14
CA LEU A 241 12.48 12.29 18.95
C LEU A 241 14.01 12.40 19.00
N ASN A 242 14.66 12.78 17.87
CA ASN A 242 16.11 12.99 17.81
C ASN A 242 16.56 14.16 18.68
N GLU A 243 15.87 15.30 18.63
CA GLU A 243 16.16 16.47 19.48
C GLU A 243 16.16 16.12 20.98
N GLU A 244 15.32 15.18 21.35
CA GLU A 244 15.15 14.74 22.74
C GLU A 244 15.94 13.46 23.07
N ASN A 245 16.76 12.97 22.14
CA ASN A 245 17.54 11.73 22.28
C ASN A 245 16.71 10.50 22.66
N ILE A 246 15.48 10.41 22.15
CA ILE A 246 14.59 9.26 22.38
C ILE A 246 14.86 8.22 21.28
N PRO A 247 15.26 6.99 21.63
CA PRO A 247 15.53 5.95 20.63
C PRO A 247 14.27 5.48 19.94
N TYR A 248 14.34 5.26 18.63
CA TYR A 248 13.24 4.76 17.79
C TYR A 248 13.76 3.85 16.67
N THR A 249 12.86 3.10 16.07
CA THR A 249 13.08 2.40 14.80
C THR A 249 12.01 2.81 13.81
N LEU A 250 12.41 3.06 12.57
CA LEU A 250 11.47 3.35 11.49
C LEU A 250 11.13 2.06 10.73
N ASN A 251 9.86 1.74 10.68
CA ASN A 251 9.33 0.70 9.80
C ASN A 251 8.75 1.36 8.53
N ASN A 252 9.59 2.08 7.82
CA ASN A 252 9.25 2.58 6.51
C ASN A 252 10.32 2.14 5.50
N ASN A 253 9.91 2.01 4.25
CA ASN A 253 10.82 1.73 3.13
C ASN A 253 11.58 3.02 2.72
N ALA A 254 12.04 3.83 3.68
CA ALA A 254 12.90 4.97 3.39
C ALA A 254 14.19 4.39 2.82
N SER A 255 14.34 4.51 1.51
CA SER A 255 15.58 4.11 0.84
C SER A 255 16.72 4.96 1.40
N ILE A 256 17.80 4.31 1.80
CA ILE A 256 19.05 5.00 2.18
C ILE A 256 19.52 5.95 1.07
N LEU A 257 19.11 5.70 -0.17
CA LEU A 257 19.38 6.53 -1.34
C LEU A 257 18.73 7.92 -1.27
N ASN A 258 17.74 8.12 -0.38
CA ASN A 258 17.10 9.42 -0.15
C ASN A 258 17.78 10.22 0.97
N HIS A 259 18.76 9.64 1.66
CA HIS A 259 19.52 10.32 2.69
C HIS A 259 20.37 11.44 2.07
N GLU A 260 20.39 12.62 2.69
CA GLU A 260 21.04 13.84 2.18
C GLU A 260 22.51 13.63 1.79
N ALA A 261 23.25 12.86 2.58
CA ALA A 261 24.65 12.54 2.28
C ALA A 261 24.81 11.41 1.24
N VAL A 262 23.85 10.52 1.10
CA VAL A 262 23.95 9.32 0.22
C VAL A 262 23.42 9.61 -1.17
N ASN A 263 22.32 10.38 -1.29
CA ASN A 263 21.72 10.69 -2.58
C ASN A 263 22.68 11.34 -3.56
N PRO A 264 23.46 12.36 -3.18
CA PRO A 264 24.44 12.99 -4.07
C PRO A 264 25.48 11.99 -4.58
N LEU A 265 26.04 11.18 -3.70
CA LEU A 265 27.03 10.15 -4.08
C LEU A 265 26.42 9.12 -5.03
N TYR A 266 25.18 8.72 -4.79
CA TYR A 266 24.46 7.84 -5.70
C TYR A 266 24.21 8.47 -7.08
N LYS A 267 23.92 9.77 -7.15
CA LYS A 267 23.84 10.53 -8.42
C LYS A 267 25.19 10.56 -9.15
N LEU A 268 26.29 10.76 -8.43
CA LEU A 268 27.63 10.70 -9.00
C LEU A 268 27.95 9.31 -9.57
N ILE A 269 27.62 8.24 -8.84
CA ILE A 269 27.77 6.86 -9.34
C ILE A 269 26.94 6.63 -10.60
N LYS A 270 25.68 7.10 -10.62
CA LYS A 270 24.83 7.06 -11.82
C LYS A 270 25.45 7.76 -13.02
N TYR A 271 26.07 8.91 -12.79
CA TYR A 271 26.78 9.61 -13.87
C TYR A 271 27.89 8.74 -14.46
N PHE A 272 28.73 8.12 -13.64
CA PHE A 272 29.82 7.26 -14.13
C PHE A 272 29.31 6.00 -14.84
N VAL A 273 28.17 5.45 -14.41
CA VAL A 273 27.60 4.23 -15.01
C VAL A 273 26.85 4.52 -16.31
N PHE A 274 26.04 5.57 -16.32
CA PHE A 274 25.14 5.85 -17.43
C PHE A 274 25.61 6.98 -18.35
N HIS A 275 26.70 7.67 -18.01
CA HIS A 275 27.25 8.82 -18.71
C HIS A 275 26.21 9.93 -18.99
N ASN A 276 25.17 10.01 -18.16
CA ASN A 276 24.14 11.03 -18.27
C ASN A 276 24.49 12.25 -17.43
N PHE A 277 24.80 13.35 -18.12
CA PHE A 277 25.25 14.60 -17.52
C PHE A 277 24.26 15.21 -16.50
N VAL A 278 22.97 14.89 -16.60
CA VAL A 278 21.96 15.35 -15.64
C VAL A 278 22.30 14.86 -14.23
N TYR A 279 22.74 13.62 -14.08
CA TYR A 279 23.13 13.08 -12.76
C TYR A 279 24.37 13.79 -12.17
N PHE A 280 25.29 14.22 -13.02
CA PHE A 280 26.42 15.05 -12.59
C PHE A 280 25.95 16.42 -12.10
N LEU A 281 25.06 17.07 -12.80
CA LEU A 281 24.48 18.35 -12.40
C LEU A 281 23.70 18.23 -11.07
N GLU A 282 22.94 17.16 -10.90
CA GLU A 282 22.23 16.88 -9.64
C GLU A 282 23.19 16.70 -8.47
N PHE A 283 24.33 16.02 -8.69
CA PHE A 283 25.39 15.90 -7.71
C PHE A 283 26.00 17.26 -7.36
N MET A 284 26.37 18.06 -8.36
CA MET A 284 26.98 19.38 -8.16
C MET A 284 26.06 20.36 -7.43
N ARG A 285 24.75 20.28 -7.63
CA ARG A 285 23.74 21.12 -6.97
C ARG A 285 23.34 20.63 -5.58
N SER A 286 23.83 19.49 -5.15
CA SER A 286 23.51 18.97 -3.82
C SER A 286 24.16 19.79 -2.72
N ASP A 287 23.59 19.73 -1.52
CA ASP A 287 24.12 20.39 -0.33
C ASP A 287 25.54 19.90 0.05
N LEU A 288 25.90 18.68 -0.40
CA LEU A 288 27.24 18.13 -0.21
C LEU A 288 28.34 18.95 -0.92
N ILE A 289 28.04 19.49 -2.10
CA ILE A 289 28.97 20.26 -2.94
C ILE A 289 28.65 21.75 -2.88
N GLY A 290 27.39 22.14 -2.83
CA GLY A 290 26.93 23.51 -2.72
C GLY A 290 27.28 24.39 -3.92
N CYS A 291 27.29 23.83 -5.13
CA CYS A 291 27.63 24.54 -6.34
C CYS A 291 26.60 25.64 -6.65
N LEU A 292 27.08 26.90 -6.83
CA LEU A 292 26.21 28.03 -7.16
C LEU A 292 25.59 27.87 -8.57
N ASN A 293 24.42 28.48 -8.80
CA ASN A 293 23.71 28.42 -10.07
C ASN A 293 24.54 28.90 -11.27
N ASP A 294 25.40 29.89 -11.07
CA ASP A 294 26.28 30.42 -12.10
C ASP A 294 27.35 29.42 -12.54
N HIS A 295 27.85 28.60 -11.63
CA HIS A 295 28.77 27.50 -11.95
C HIS A 295 28.07 26.40 -12.72
N VAL A 296 26.81 26.11 -12.39
CA VAL A 296 25.98 25.14 -13.13
C VAL A 296 25.71 25.65 -14.56
N GLY A 297 25.42 26.95 -14.72
CA GLY A 297 25.29 27.59 -16.04
C GLY A 297 26.56 27.42 -16.87
N TYR A 298 27.71 27.71 -16.32
CA TYR A 298 29.00 27.53 -16.99
C TYR A 298 29.26 26.08 -17.42
N LEU A 299 28.93 25.11 -16.57
CA LEU A 299 29.05 23.67 -16.89
C LEU A 299 28.11 23.24 -18.04
N LEU A 300 26.91 23.81 -18.11
CA LEU A 300 25.95 23.53 -19.18
C LEU A 300 26.45 24.10 -20.53
N GLU A 301 26.95 25.30 -20.54
CA GLU A 301 27.49 25.96 -21.73
C GLU A 301 28.75 25.28 -22.27
N ASN A 302 29.55 24.65 -21.42
CA ASN A 302 30.83 24.03 -21.77
C ASN A 302 30.76 22.49 -21.79
N LYS A 303 29.60 21.90 -21.85
CA LYS A 303 29.37 20.43 -21.79
C LYS A 303 30.11 19.65 -22.90
N SER A 304 30.43 20.28 -24.03
CA SER A 304 31.06 19.67 -25.21
C SER A 304 32.58 19.90 -25.27
N LYS A 305 33.19 20.52 -24.30
CA LYS A 305 34.62 20.63 -24.12
C LYS A 305 35.09 19.68 -23.03
#